data_94bb4cdc0a2ddcef850c22f98b516d07
#
_entry.id   94bb4cdc0a2ddcef850c22f98b516d07
#
_cell.length_a   1.000
_cell.length_b   1.000
_cell.length_c   1.000
_cell.angle_alpha   90.00
_cell.angle_beta   90.00
_cell.angle_gamma   90.00
#
_symmetry.space_group_name_H-M   'P 1'
#
loop_
_entity.id
_entity.type
_entity.pdbx_description
1 polymer ?
#
loop_
_entity_poly.entity_id
_entity_poly.type
_entity_poly.pdbx_seq_one_letter_code
_entity_poly.pdbx_strand_id
1 'polypeptide(L)'
;QRLKDVPSFKRVAGGAPANVVGAVTKLGIPSKFLTKLGDDPFGDYIVEVLDNAGIDTSNIERDKEGETALAFVSLASDGNRDFKFYRKNSADLRYSVEDIPTDILDDCGMIHFCSVDLVESPMKEAHKKLINMAIEQGVKVSFDPNLRFSLWDDLDKLKETVNEFLAYADIIKISDEELEFITGYTDIKDALDGLFANRAKYVIYTKGADGAEIYTKKGSVIGAPGY
;
A
#
# COMPACT_ATOMS: atom_id res chain seq x y z
N GLN A 1 -8.16 24.10 -6.05
CA GLN A 1 -7.27 25.16 -5.50
C GLN A 1 -5.86 24.57 -5.33
N ARG A 2 -4.82 25.40 -5.52
CA ARG A 2 -3.45 24.97 -5.13
C ARG A 2 -3.36 24.91 -3.60
N LEU A 3 -2.55 24.00 -3.06
CA LEU A 3 -2.38 23.83 -1.61
C LEU A 3 -2.12 25.14 -0.87
N LYS A 4 -1.31 26.06 -1.44
CA LYS A 4 -1.00 27.36 -0.84
C LYS A 4 -2.20 28.31 -0.69
N ASP A 5 -3.29 28.06 -1.43
CA ASP A 5 -4.47 28.92 -1.48
C ASP A 5 -5.64 28.34 -0.66
N VAL A 6 -5.42 27.17 0.00
CA VAL A 6 -6.45 26.48 0.81
C VAL A 6 -6.53 27.10 2.21
N PRO A 7 -7.69 27.66 2.62
CA PRO A 7 -7.82 28.35 3.89
C PRO A 7 -7.93 27.40 5.11
N SER A 8 -8.34 26.14 4.89
CA SER A 8 -8.48 25.14 5.95
C SER A 8 -8.40 23.72 5.40
N PHE A 9 -8.05 22.79 6.25
CA PHE A 9 -7.99 21.36 5.93
C PHE A 9 -8.88 20.55 6.86
N LYS A 10 -9.59 19.57 6.30
CA LYS A 10 -10.30 18.57 7.09
C LYS A 10 -9.31 17.46 7.46
N ARG A 11 -9.25 17.11 8.75
CA ARG A 11 -8.50 15.94 9.22
C ARG A 11 -9.22 14.65 8.82
N VAL A 12 -8.50 13.75 8.18
CA VAL A 12 -9.00 12.42 7.75
C VAL A 12 -7.87 11.42 7.97
N ALA A 13 -8.16 10.27 8.57
CA ALA A 13 -7.24 9.14 8.53
C ALA A 13 -7.21 8.56 7.11
N GLY A 14 -6.03 8.20 6.63
CA GLY A 14 -5.84 7.69 5.28
C GLY A 14 -4.59 6.81 5.21
N GLY A 15 -4.24 6.46 4.00
CA GLY A 15 -3.13 5.55 3.68
C GLY A 15 -3.66 4.37 2.87
N ALA A 16 -2.94 3.99 1.81
CA ALA A 16 -3.40 2.95 0.92
C ALA A 16 -3.59 1.60 1.64
N PRO A 17 -2.62 1.08 2.42
CA PRO A 17 -2.83 -0.16 3.17
C PRO A 17 -3.95 -0.04 4.21
N ALA A 18 -4.09 1.12 4.88
CA ALA A 18 -5.14 1.35 5.86
C ALA A 18 -6.55 1.30 5.23
N ASN A 19 -6.70 1.79 4.00
CA ASN A 19 -7.97 1.69 3.27
C ASN A 19 -8.32 0.24 2.92
N VAL A 20 -7.32 -0.57 2.54
CA VAL A 20 -7.52 -2.00 2.24
C VAL A 20 -7.93 -2.77 3.50
N VAL A 21 -7.21 -2.60 4.60
CA VAL A 21 -7.55 -3.28 5.86
C VAL A 21 -8.94 -2.87 6.36
N GLY A 22 -9.28 -1.57 6.25
CA GLY A 22 -10.61 -1.08 6.61
C GLY A 22 -11.74 -1.68 5.76
N ALA A 23 -11.52 -1.86 4.46
CA ALA A 23 -12.47 -2.51 3.57
C ALA A 23 -12.65 -4.00 3.91
N VAL A 24 -11.55 -4.72 4.13
CA VAL A 24 -11.53 -6.13 4.50
C VAL A 24 -12.26 -6.36 5.82
N THR A 25 -11.99 -5.52 6.84
CA THR A 25 -12.66 -5.58 8.14
C THR A 25 -14.16 -5.35 8.02
N LYS A 26 -14.59 -4.36 7.21
CA LYS A 26 -16.02 -4.12 6.94
C LYS A 26 -16.72 -5.28 6.24
N LEU A 27 -15.99 -6.09 5.51
CA LEU A 27 -16.50 -7.34 4.91
C LEU A 27 -16.53 -8.50 5.90
N GLY A 28 -16.24 -8.27 7.18
CA GLY A 28 -16.31 -9.27 8.24
C GLY A 28 -15.09 -10.17 8.37
N ILE A 29 -13.97 -9.81 7.75
CA ILE A 29 -12.72 -10.58 7.85
C ILE A 29 -11.83 -9.92 8.92
N PRO A 30 -11.42 -10.64 9.98
CA PRO A 30 -10.50 -10.12 10.98
C PRO A 30 -9.20 -9.63 10.33
N SER A 31 -8.73 -8.47 10.76
CA SER A 31 -7.56 -7.84 10.17
C SER A 31 -6.71 -7.16 11.24
N LYS A 32 -5.39 -7.26 11.09
CA LYS A 32 -4.39 -6.56 11.91
C LYS A 32 -3.72 -5.48 11.04
N PHE A 33 -3.26 -4.41 11.67
CA PHE A 33 -2.51 -3.37 10.98
C PHE A 33 -1.15 -3.16 11.64
N LEU A 34 -0.08 -3.35 10.88
CA LEU A 34 1.30 -3.15 11.33
C LEU A 34 1.80 -1.82 10.80
N THR A 35 2.20 -0.96 11.69
CA THR A 35 2.84 0.32 11.37
C THR A 35 3.48 0.91 12.62
N LYS A 36 4.18 2.01 12.46
CA LYS A 36 4.67 2.83 13.57
C LYS A 36 4.14 4.25 13.40
N LEU A 37 3.59 4.80 14.45
CA LEU A 37 3.04 6.16 14.49
C LEU A 37 3.81 6.98 15.52
N GLY A 38 3.89 8.28 15.31
CA GLY A 38 4.45 9.19 16.31
C GLY A 38 3.68 9.14 17.64
N ASP A 39 4.37 9.38 18.73
CA ASP A 39 3.75 9.60 20.03
C ASP A 39 3.19 11.03 20.09
N ASP A 40 2.21 11.30 19.23
CA ASP A 40 1.63 12.61 18.96
C ASP A 40 0.10 12.53 18.74
N PRO A 41 -0.63 13.68 18.78
CA PRO A 41 -2.09 13.71 18.63
C PRO A 41 -2.61 13.18 17.28
N PHE A 42 -1.79 13.13 16.24
CA PHE A 42 -2.19 12.56 14.94
C PHE A 42 -2.13 11.04 14.98
N GLY A 43 -1.09 10.48 15.64
CA GLY A 43 -1.00 9.05 15.91
C GLY A 43 -2.16 8.56 16.77
N ASP A 44 -2.52 9.29 17.84
CA ASP A 44 -3.68 8.97 18.68
C ASP A 44 -4.98 8.92 17.86
N TYR A 45 -5.16 9.92 17.00
CA TYR A 45 -6.34 9.97 16.14
C TYR A 45 -6.42 8.80 15.14
N ILE A 46 -5.28 8.40 14.56
CA ILE A 46 -5.26 7.25 13.63
C ILE A 46 -5.64 5.97 14.37
N VAL A 47 -5.05 5.70 15.53
CA VAL A 47 -5.40 4.52 16.34
C VAL A 47 -6.89 4.52 16.67
N GLU A 48 -7.45 5.66 17.16
CA GLU A 48 -8.87 5.77 17.45
C GLU A 48 -9.77 5.45 16.24
N VAL A 49 -9.41 5.94 15.05
CA VAL A 49 -10.18 5.68 13.82
C VAL A 49 -10.10 4.21 13.41
N LEU A 50 -8.94 3.57 13.51
CA LEU A 50 -8.76 2.17 13.18
C LEU A 50 -9.49 1.26 14.17
N ASP A 51 -9.39 1.52 15.47
CA ASP A 51 -10.12 0.80 16.53
C ASP A 51 -11.63 0.89 16.33
N ASN A 52 -12.15 2.09 16.05
CA ASN A 52 -13.57 2.31 15.76
C ASN A 52 -14.04 1.60 14.48
N ALA A 53 -13.13 1.30 13.54
CA ALA A 53 -13.40 0.50 12.36
C ALA A 53 -13.35 -1.01 12.62
N GLY A 54 -12.96 -1.44 13.83
CA GLY A 54 -12.84 -2.86 14.23
C GLY A 54 -11.55 -3.52 13.77
N ILE A 55 -10.53 -2.73 13.43
CA ILE A 55 -9.20 -3.23 13.05
C ILE A 55 -8.40 -3.49 14.33
N ASP A 56 -7.68 -4.60 14.39
CA ASP A 56 -6.76 -4.87 15.48
C ASP A 56 -5.53 -3.95 15.38
N THR A 57 -5.41 -3.02 16.32
CA THR A 57 -4.35 -2.03 16.42
C THR A 57 -3.26 -2.39 17.43
N SER A 58 -3.34 -3.57 18.05
CA SER A 58 -2.39 -4.02 19.10
C SER A 58 -0.94 -4.10 18.62
N ASN A 59 -0.72 -4.13 17.30
CA ASN A 59 0.59 -4.19 16.67
C ASN A 59 1.03 -2.85 16.03
N ILE A 60 0.38 -1.75 16.42
CA ILE A 60 0.80 -0.41 16.05
C ILE A 60 1.79 0.11 17.08
N GLU A 61 3.03 0.26 16.65
CA GLU A 61 4.10 0.79 17.50
C GLU A 61 4.00 2.32 17.63
N ARG A 62 4.52 2.86 18.76
CA ARG A 62 4.60 4.32 18.99
C ARG A 62 6.06 4.75 19.04
N ASP A 63 6.39 5.80 18.28
CA ASP A 63 7.75 6.36 18.20
C ASP A 63 7.79 7.74 18.86
N LYS A 64 8.70 7.92 19.82
CA LYS A 64 8.92 9.19 20.51
C LYS A 64 9.82 10.17 19.76
N GLU A 65 10.55 9.68 18.76
CA GLU A 65 11.51 10.45 17.99
C GLU A 65 11.00 10.79 16.59
N GLY A 66 10.17 9.90 16.00
CA GLY A 66 9.55 10.11 14.71
C GLY A 66 8.14 10.68 14.85
N GLU A 67 7.74 11.53 13.91
CA GLU A 67 6.40 12.11 13.85
C GLU A 67 5.46 11.26 13.03
N THR A 68 4.16 11.34 13.30
CA THR A 68 3.13 10.74 12.43
C THR A 68 3.18 11.39 11.04
N ALA A 69 3.28 10.59 9.98
CA ALA A 69 3.32 11.09 8.61
C ALA A 69 2.04 11.86 8.25
N LEU A 70 2.18 13.01 7.63
CA LEU A 70 1.07 13.84 7.17
C LEU A 70 1.09 13.99 5.65
N ALA A 71 -0.09 13.93 5.04
CA ALA A 71 -0.31 14.24 3.63
C ALA A 71 -1.38 15.32 3.49
N PHE A 72 -1.04 16.44 2.88
CA PHE A 72 -2.02 17.46 2.52
C PHE A 72 -2.47 17.26 1.09
N VAL A 73 -3.76 17.29 0.88
CA VAL A 73 -4.38 17.06 -0.43
C VAL A 73 -5.32 18.20 -0.75
N SER A 74 -5.21 18.79 -1.91
CA SER A 74 -6.23 19.67 -2.46
C SER A 74 -6.71 19.18 -3.82
N LEU A 75 -7.98 19.47 -4.11
CA LEU A 75 -8.58 19.17 -5.41
C LEU A 75 -8.51 20.42 -6.28
N ALA A 76 -7.90 20.30 -7.45
CA ALA A 76 -7.95 21.31 -8.48
C ALA A 76 -9.32 21.30 -9.17
N SER A 77 -9.65 22.39 -9.89
CA SER A 77 -10.94 22.54 -10.59
C SER A 77 -11.13 21.52 -11.74
N ASP A 78 -10.06 20.98 -12.24
CA ASP A 78 -10.01 19.93 -13.27
C ASP A 78 -10.08 18.50 -12.70
N GLY A 79 -10.25 18.38 -11.37
CA GLY A 79 -10.28 17.08 -10.67
C GLY A 79 -8.92 16.53 -10.29
N ASN A 80 -7.83 17.12 -10.74
CA ASN A 80 -6.48 16.73 -10.36
C ASN A 80 -6.25 16.97 -8.87
N ARG A 81 -5.42 16.11 -8.27
CA ARG A 81 -5.05 16.18 -6.86
C ARG A 81 -3.64 16.75 -6.72
N ASP A 82 -3.51 17.78 -5.91
CA ASP A 82 -2.21 18.32 -5.50
C ASP A 82 -1.87 17.75 -4.11
N PHE A 83 -0.72 17.08 -4.00
CA PHE A 83 -0.28 16.40 -2.78
C PHE A 83 0.99 17.04 -2.24
N LYS A 84 1.06 17.18 -0.91
CA LYS A 84 2.30 17.47 -0.21
C LYS A 84 2.44 16.53 0.97
N PHE A 85 3.49 15.72 0.94
CA PHE A 85 3.85 14.81 2.02
C PHE A 85 4.85 15.46 2.97
N TYR A 86 4.60 15.31 4.27
CA TYR A 86 5.52 15.60 5.36
C TYR A 86 5.89 14.27 6.01
N ARG A 87 7.01 13.69 5.54
CA ARG A 87 7.38 12.30 5.85
C ARG A 87 8.89 12.10 6.04
N LYS A 88 9.71 13.15 6.08
CA LYS A 88 11.18 13.01 6.10
C LYS A 88 11.74 12.32 7.35
N ASN A 89 11.05 12.41 8.47
CA ASN A 89 11.42 11.75 9.73
C ASN A 89 10.16 11.13 10.36
N SER A 90 9.34 10.50 9.54
CA SER A 90 8.11 9.93 10.04
C SER A 90 8.34 8.56 10.69
N ALA A 91 7.54 8.29 11.70
CA ALA A 91 7.62 7.09 12.52
C ALA A 91 7.46 5.81 11.68
N ASP A 92 6.59 5.82 10.67
CA ASP A 92 6.33 4.67 9.80
C ASP A 92 7.59 4.19 9.07
N LEU A 93 8.45 5.09 8.58
CA LEU A 93 9.73 4.72 7.95
C LEU A 93 10.75 4.12 8.92
N ARG A 94 10.54 4.31 10.22
CA ARG A 94 11.39 3.81 11.31
C ARG A 94 10.93 2.45 11.85
N TYR A 95 9.82 1.90 11.36
CA TYR A 95 9.43 0.53 11.66
C TYR A 95 10.50 -0.42 11.12
N SER A 96 11.05 -1.27 11.99
CA SER A 96 12.21 -2.08 11.69
C SER A 96 11.93 -3.58 11.81
N VAL A 97 12.89 -4.40 11.48
CA VAL A 97 12.80 -5.86 11.60
C VAL A 97 12.53 -6.29 13.04
N GLU A 98 13.05 -5.56 14.01
CA GLU A 98 12.89 -5.80 15.44
C GLU A 98 11.47 -5.52 15.96
N ASP A 99 10.73 -4.68 15.26
CA ASP A 99 9.34 -4.34 15.61
C ASP A 99 8.33 -5.39 15.12
N ILE A 100 8.74 -6.37 14.31
CA ILE A 100 7.86 -7.42 13.79
C ILE A 100 7.60 -8.46 14.90
N PRO A 101 6.32 -8.61 15.37
CA PRO A 101 6.02 -9.64 16.35
C PRO A 101 6.27 -11.05 15.78
N THR A 102 6.81 -11.94 16.60
CA THR A 102 7.19 -13.29 16.16
C THR A 102 6.00 -14.17 15.76
N ASP A 103 4.81 -13.87 16.31
CA ASP A 103 3.55 -14.58 16.11
C ASP A 103 2.58 -13.84 15.16
N ILE A 104 3.05 -12.79 14.48
CA ILE A 104 2.18 -11.94 13.65
C ILE A 104 1.48 -12.69 12.52
N LEU A 105 2.07 -13.75 12.03
CA LEU A 105 1.52 -14.57 10.95
C LEU A 105 0.67 -15.74 11.45
N ASP A 106 0.56 -15.96 12.76
CA ASP A 106 -0.34 -16.95 13.32
C ASP A 106 -1.78 -16.61 12.92
N ASP A 107 -2.50 -17.60 12.38
CA ASP A 107 -3.86 -17.45 11.83
C ASP A 107 -3.98 -16.42 10.68
N CYS A 108 -2.85 -16.02 10.07
CA CYS A 108 -2.81 -15.08 8.96
C CYS A 108 -2.96 -15.81 7.61
N GLY A 109 -3.97 -15.47 6.83
CA GLY A 109 -4.17 -16.00 5.47
C GLY A 109 -3.44 -15.20 4.39
N MET A 110 -3.24 -13.91 4.63
CA MET A 110 -2.68 -12.99 3.63
C MET A 110 -2.06 -11.75 4.29
N ILE A 111 -0.92 -11.32 3.77
CA ILE A 111 -0.37 -9.98 4.00
C ILE A 111 -0.61 -9.10 2.79
N HIS A 112 -0.82 -7.80 3.01
CA HIS A 112 -0.98 -6.78 1.95
C HIS A 112 -0.12 -5.56 2.23
N PHE A 113 0.51 -5.01 1.19
CA PHE A 113 1.34 -3.80 1.29
C PHE A 113 1.36 -3.01 -0.03
N CYS A 114 1.90 -1.79 0.03
CA CYS A 114 2.03 -0.86 -1.09
C CYS A 114 3.47 -0.36 -1.23
N SER A 115 3.81 0.27 -2.37
CA SER A 115 5.18 0.78 -2.60
C SER A 115 5.53 2.04 -1.79
N VAL A 116 4.55 2.68 -1.20
CA VAL A 116 4.72 3.91 -0.41
C VAL A 116 5.75 3.75 0.73
N ASP A 117 5.87 2.53 1.27
CA ASP A 117 6.77 2.20 2.37
C ASP A 117 8.05 1.49 1.93
N LEU A 118 8.28 1.37 0.61
CA LEU A 118 9.44 0.70 0.05
C LEU A 118 10.59 1.66 -0.32
N VAL A 119 10.50 2.94 0.05
CA VAL A 119 11.65 3.85 0.00
C VAL A 119 12.75 3.33 0.92
N GLU A 120 14.01 3.66 0.62
CA GLU A 120 15.16 3.18 1.39
C GLU A 120 15.04 3.59 2.86
N SER A 121 14.76 2.63 3.73
CA SER A 121 14.43 2.84 5.14
C SER A 121 14.40 1.51 5.91
N PRO A 122 14.43 1.52 7.26
CA PRO A 122 14.18 0.32 8.07
C PRO A 122 12.88 -0.40 7.71
N MET A 123 11.80 0.34 7.37
CA MET A 123 10.51 -0.21 6.97
C MET A 123 10.59 -1.08 5.70
N LYS A 124 11.43 -0.71 4.72
CA LYS A 124 11.66 -1.56 3.54
C LYS A 124 12.25 -2.92 3.91
N GLU A 125 13.21 -2.95 4.81
CA GLU A 125 13.83 -4.19 5.28
C GLU A 125 12.84 -5.02 6.12
N ALA A 126 12.00 -4.36 6.93
CA ALA A 126 10.91 -5.02 7.64
C ALA A 126 9.92 -5.68 6.68
N HIS A 127 9.55 -5.00 5.58
CA HIS A 127 8.72 -5.61 4.52
C HIS A 127 9.37 -6.86 3.93
N LYS A 128 10.66 -6.79 3.54
CA LYS A 128 11.37 -7.96 3.01
C LYS A 128 11.37 -9.13 3.99
N LYS A 129 11.64 -8.86 5.26
CA LYS A 129 11.64 -9.88 6.32
C LYS A 129 10.26 -10.52 6.47
N LEU A 130 9.21 -9.71 6.60
CA LEU A 130 7.83 -10.20 6.79
C LEU A 130 7.34 -10.98 5.56
N ILE A 131 7.66 -10.52 4.35
CA ILE A 131 7.32 -11.21 3.10
C ILE A 131 7.97 -12.59 3.05
N ASN A 132 9.26 -12.69 3.38
CA ASN A 132 9.97 -13.98 3.40
C ASN A 132 9.36 -14.93 4.44
N MET A 133 9.05 -14.45 5.65
CA MET A 133 8.35 -15.23 6.67
C MET A 133 6.98 -15.72 6.17
N ALA A 134 6.21 -14.84 5.53
CA ALA A 134 4.91 -15.18 4.96
C ALA A 134 5.03 -16.28 3.89
N ILE A 135 6.02 -16.17 2.99
CA ILE A 135 6.28 -17.16 1.95
C ILE A 135 6.63 -18.53 2.55
N GLU A 136 7.53 -18.56 3.55
CA GLU A 136 7.97 -19.78 4.24
C GLU A 136 6.80 -20.48 4.95
N GLN A 137 5.85 -19.71 5.51
CA GLN A 137 4.66 -20.24 6.19
C GLN A 137 3.46 -20.49 5.25
N GLY A 138 3.58 -20.21 3.95
CA GLY A 138 2.51 -20.41 2.98
C GLY A 138 1.41 -19.35 3.02
N VAL A 139 1.61 -18.26 3.76
CA VAL A 139 0.74 -17.08 3.78
C VAL A 139 0.82 -16.36 2.44
N LYS A 140 -0.32 -15.88 1.93
CA LYS A 140 -0.39 -15.20 0.64
C LYS A 140 0.17 -13.79 0.74
N VAL A 141 0.82 -13.35 -0.33
CA VAL A 141 1.37 -12.01 -0.46
C VAL A 141 0.57 -11.23 -1.50
N SER A 142 -0.03 -10.11 -1.11
CA SER A 142 -0.76 -9.19 -1.98
C SER A 142 -0.01 -7.87 -2.07
N PHE A 143 0.25 -7.40 -3.28
CA PHE A 143 0.96 -6.16 -3.54
C PHE A 143 0.18 -5.24 -4.47
N ASP A 144 -0.06 -4.01 -4.03
CA ASP A 144 -0.55 -2.88 -4.83
C ASP A 144 0.59 -1.85 -4.94
N PRO A 145 1.28 -1.70 -6.07
CA PRO A 145 2.30 -0.67 -6.23
C PRO A 145 1.83 0.71 -5.76
N ASN A 146 0.65 1.13 -6.16
CA ASN A 146 0.03 2.39 -5.76
C ASN A 146 1.04 3.55 -5.78
N LEU A 147 1.60 3.78 -6.96
CA LEU A 147 2.75 4.67 -7.17
C LEU A 147 2.50 6.09 -6.66
N ARG A 148 3.51 6.63 -6.00
CA ARG A 148 3.57 8.03 -5.54
C ARG A 148 4.92 8.61 -5.95
N PHE A 149 5.04 9.03 -7.19
CA PHE A 149 6.28 9.57 -7.78
C PHE A 149 6.93 10.65 -6.92
N SER A 150 6.11 11.48 -6.24
CA SER A 150 6.58 12.57 -5.38
C SER A 150 7.30 12.13 -4.09
N LEU A 151 7.28 10.84 -3.77
CA LEU A 151 8.01 10.28 -2.61
C LEU A 151 9.38 9.72 -3.00
N TRP A 152 9.73 9.72 -4.29
CA TRP A 152 10.96 9.16 -4.79
C TRP A 152 11.79 10.23 -5.49
N ASP A 153 13.06 10.34 -5.09
CA ASP A 153 14.02 11.25 -5.73
C ASP A 153 14.52 10.68 -7.08
N ASP A 154 14.42 9.36 -7.26
CA ASP A 154 14.87 8.63 -8.44
C ASP A 154 13.77 7.65 -8.91
N LEU A 155 13.24 7.88 -10.12
CA LEU A 155 12.16 7.06 -10.69
C LEU A 155 12.66 5.71 -11.22
N ASP A 156 13.91 5.60 -11.63
CA ASP A 156 14.49 4.31 -12.01
C ASP A 156 14.61 3.41 -10.78
N LYS A 157 15.01 3.98 -9.65
CA LYS A 157 15.02 3.27 -8.35
C LYS A 157 13.62 2.84 -7.92
N LEU A 158 12.61 3.69 -8.11
CA LEU A 158 11.20 3.30 -7.88
C LEU A 158 10.84 2.09 -8.73
N LYS A 159 11.11 2.15 -10.03
CA LYS A 159 10.78 1.07 -10.97
C LYS A 159 11.49 -0.24 -10.62
N GLU A 160 12.78 -0.18 -10.32
CA GLU A 160 13.56 -1.34 -9.86
C GLU A 160 12.96 -1.95 -8.58
N THR A 161 12.68 -1.11 -7.58
CA THR A 161 12.10 -1.56 -6.31
C THR A 161 10.73 -2.20 -6.52
N VAL A 162 9.85 -1.58 -7.29
CA VAL A 162 8.52 -2.16 -7.56
C VAL A 162 8.66 -3.51 -8.26
N ASN A 163 9.53 -3.64 -9.26
CA ASN A 163 9.74 -4.91 -9.95
C ASN A 163 10.36 -5.99 -9.04
N GLU A 164 11.26 -5.61 -8.12
CA GLU A 164 11.75 -6.52 -7.09
C GLU A 164 10.60 -7.10 -6.26
N PHE A 165 9.70 -6.25 -5.76
CA PHE A 165 8.61 -6.68 -4.87
C PHE A 165 7.46 -7.38 -5.60
N LEU A 166 7.24 -7.09 -6.89
CA LEU A 166 6.29 -7.85 -7.71
C LEU A 166 6.64 -9.34 -7.77
N ALA A 167 7.94 -9.68 -7.71
CA ALA A 167 8.37 -11.08 -7.76
C ALA A 167 7.91 -11.91 -6.54
N TYR A 168 7.62 -11.27 -5.42
CA TYR A 168 7.15 -11.94 -4.19
C TYR A 168 5.62 -12.10 -4.14
N ALA A 169 4.86 -11.37 -4.94
CA ALA A 169 3.42 -11.29 -4.84
C ALA A 169 2.70 -12.51 -5.43
N ASP A 170 1.74 -13.08 -4.69
CA ASP A 170 0.75 -14.04 -5.20
C ASP A 170 -0.41 -13.32 -5.90
N ILE A 171 -0.73 -12.09 -5.45
CA ILE A 171 -1.76 -11.20 -6.00
C ILE A 171 -1.13 -9.85 -6.29
N ILE A 172 -1.23 -9.41 -7.53
CA ILE A 172 -0.78 -8.09 -7.98
C ILE A 172 -2.03 -7.25 -8.29
N LYS A 173 -2.17 -6.05 -7.71
CA LYS A 173 -3.11 -5.06 -8.21
C LYS A 173 -2.31 -3.99 -8.95
N ILE A 174 -2.74 -3.62 -10.13
CA ILE A 174 -2.12 -2.58 -10.96
C ILE A 174 -3.22 -1.74 -11.61
N SER A 175 -3.04 -0.42 -11.68
CA SER A 175 -3.95 0.47 -12.41
C SER A 175 -3.48 0.68 -13.86
N ASP A 176 -4.39 1.19 -14.69
CA ASP A 176 -4.08 1.61 -16.06
C ASP A 176 -3.01 2.72 -16.10
N GLU A 177 -3.05 3.65 -15.14
CA GLU A 177 -2.06 4.72 -15.01
C GLU A 177 -0.65 4.22 -14.64
N GLU A 178 -0.55 3.05 -13.98
CA GLU A 178 0.69 2.46 -13.49
C GLU A 178 1.32 1.48 -14.49
N LEU A 179 0.50 0.91 -15.36
CA LEU A 179 0.87 -0.22 -16.22
C LEU A 179 2.10 0.06 -17.07
N GLU A 180 2.09 1.17 -17.82
CA GLU A 180 3.18 1.51 -18.74
C GLU A 180 4.48 1.79 -17.98
N PHE A 181 4.41 2.53 -16.85
CA PHE A 181 5.58 2.82 -16.05
C PHE A 181 6.25 1.55 -15.52
N ILE A 182 5.47 0.62 -14.99
CA ILE A 182 5.97 -0.60 -14.35
C ILE A 182 6.47 -1.60 -15.40
N THR A 183 5.67 -1.85 -16.44
CA THR A 183 5.88 -2.97 -17.36
C THR A 183 6.49 -2.58 -18.70
N GLY A 184 6.33 -1.32 -19.10
CA GLY A 184 6.69 -0.83 -20.44
C GLY A 184 5.63 -1.12 -21.52
N TYR A 185 4.47 -1.70 -21.14
CA TYR A 185 3.36 -1.98 -22.05
C TYR A 185 2.17 -1.09 -21.73
N THR A 186 1.41 -0.72 -22.75
CA THR A 186 0.16 0.07 -22.61
C THR A 186 -1.10 -0.83 -22.60
N ASP A 187 -1.00 -2.06 -23.11
CA ASP A 187 -2.08 -3.05 -23.01
C ASP A 187 -1.72 -4.08 -21.92
N ILE A 188 -2.66 -4.32 -21.02
CA ILE A 188 -2.49 -5.28 -19.93
C ILE A 188 -2.18 -6.70 -20.46
N LYS A 189 -2.75 -7.09 -21.59
CA LYS A 189 -2.57 -8.43 -22.17
C LYS A 189 -1.13 -8.68 -22.57
N ASP A 190 -0.43 -7.65 -23.04
CA ASP A 190 0.98 -7.74 -23.42
C ASP A 190 1.90 -7.84 -22.19
N ALA A 191 1.43 -7.33 -21.04
CA ALA A 191 2.17 -7.34 -19.78
C ALA A 191 1.97 -8.63 -18.96
N LEU A 192 0.91 -9.42 -19.23
CA LEU A 192 0.53 -10.55 -18.37
C LEU A 192 1.62 -11.59 -18.22
N ASP A 193 2.34 -11.93 -19.27
CA ASP A 193 3.43 -12.93 -19.21
C ASP A 193 4.52 -12.51 -18.23
N GLY A 194 4.91 -11.23 -18.24
CA GLY A 194 5.86 -10.66 -17.30
C GLY A 194 5.33 -10.63 -15.88
N LEU A 195 4.07 -10.20 -15.70
CA LEU A 195 3.43 -10.14 -14.37
C LEU A 195 3.24 -11.54 -13.76
N PHE A 196 2.99 -12.56 -14.57
CA PHE A 196 2.88 -13.96 -14.12
C PHE A 196 4.19 -14.75 -14.11
N ALA A 197 5.31 -14.14 -14.47
CA ALA A 197 6.61 -14.84 -14.57
C ALA A 197 7.05 -15.46 -13.23
N ASN A 198 6.73 -14.83 -12.11
CA ASN A 198 7.13 -15.27 -10.78
C ASN A 198 5.96 -15.98 -10.05
N ARG A 199 5.63 -15.53 -8.84
CA ARG A 199 4.67 -16.16 -7.93
C ARG A 199 3.21 -15.85 -8.22
N ALA A 200 2.93 -14.76 -8.96
CA ALA A 200 1.58 -14.24 -9.14
C ALA A 200 0.63 -15.30 -9.71
N LYS A 201 -0.55 -15.39 -9.09
CA LYS A 201 -1.67 -16.23 -9.52
C LYS A 201 -2.83 -15.40 -10.02
N TYR A 202 -2.91 -14.16 -9.54
CA TYR A 202 -3.95 -13.20 -9.87
C TYR A 202 -3.33 -11.83 -10.15
N VAL A 203 -3.80 -11.19 -11.22
CA VAL A 203 -3.54 -9.79 -11.52
C VAL A 203 -4.88 -9.06 -11.55
N ILE A 204 -5.04 -8.08 -10.67
CA ILE A 204 -6.22 -7.22 -10.58
C ILE A 204 -5.86 -5.93 -11.31
N TYR A 205 -6.49 -5.69 -12.45
CA TYR A 205 -6.28 -4.51 -13.28
C TYR A 205 -7.44 -3.54 -13.12
N THR A 206 -7.18 -2.35 -12.58
CA THR A 206 -8.19 -1.31 -12.33
C THR A 206 -8.10 -0.22 -13.39
N LYS A 207 -9.27 0.25 -13.88
CA LYS A 207 -9.42 1.18 -15.01
C LYS A 207 -10.26 2.40 -14.62
N GLY A 208 -10.11 2.88 -13.40
CA GLY A 208 -10.90 4.00 -12.89
C GLY A 208 -12.41 3.78 -13.06
N ALA A 209 -13.09 4.69 -13.74
CA ALA A 209 -14.54 4.62 -13.99
C ALA A 209 -14.96 3.44 -14.90
N ASP A 210 -14.03 2.86 -15.66
CA ASP A 210 -14.30 1.72 -16.53
C ASP A 210 -14.27 0.37 -15.78
N GLY A 211 -14.07 0.39 -14.46
CA GLY A 211 -14.16 -0.76 -13.59
C GLY A 211 -12.84 -1.52 -13.41
N ALA A 212 -12.92 -2.84 -13.28
CA ALA A 212 -11.75 -3.68 -13.01
C ALA A 212 -11.86 -5.04 -13.67
N GLU A 213 -10.72 -5.65 -13.93
CA GLU A 213 -10.59 -7.01 -14.45
C GLU A 213 -9.64 -7.82 -13.57
N ILE A 214 -9.94 -9.07 -13.35
CA ILE A 214 -9.09 -10.03 -12.67
C ILE A 214 -8.63 -11.06 -13.67
N TYR A 215 -7.34 -11.11 -13.90
CA TYR A 215 -6.68 -12.12 -14.73
C TYR A 215 -6.10 -13.23 -13.85
N THR A 216 -6.26 -14.46 -14.26
CA THR A 216 -5.64 -15.61 -13.57
C THR A 216 -4.50 -16.18 -14.41
N LYS A 217 -3.48 -16.73 -13.76
CA LYS A 217 -2.37 -17.44 -14.46
C LYS A 217 -2.86 -18.59 -15.36
N LYS A 218 -4.10 -19.09 -15.14
CA LYS A 218 -4.73 -20.15 -15.94
C LYS A 218 -5.49 -19.61 -17.18
N GLY A 219 -5.47 -18.30 -17.40
CA GLY A 219 -6.08 -17.65 -18.56
C GLY A 219 -7.55 -17.25 -18.38
N SER A 220 -8.15 -17.43 -17.18
CA SER A 220 -9.50 -16.92 -16.90
C SER A 220 -9.46 -15.42 -16.65
N VAL A 221 -10.52 -14.72 -17.11
CA VAL A 221 -10.73 -13.29 -16.89
C VAL A 221 -12.11 -13.07 -16.28
N ILE A 222 -12.19 -12.26 -15.23
CA ILE A 222 -13.44 -11.83 -14.58
C ILE A 222 -13.44 -10.32 -14.57
N GLY A 223 -14.47 -9.69 -15.14
CA GLY A 223 -14.65 -8.24 -15.18
C GLY A 223 -15.77 -7.76 -14.26
N ALA A 224 -15.61 -6.56 -13.72
CA ALA A 224 -16.63 -5.81 -13.02
C ALA A 224 -16.69 -4.39 -13.58
N PRO A 225 -17.91 -3.86 -13.89
CA PRO A 225 -18.04 -2.48 -14.35
C PRO A 225 -17.70 -1.49 -13.23
N GLY A 226 -17.32 -0.26 -13.60
CA GLY A 226 -17.20 0.85 -12.66
C GLY A 226 -18.57 1.39 -12.24
N TYR A 227 -18.57 2.23 -11.21
CA TYR A 227 -19.75 2.89 -10.65
C TYR A 227 -19.66 4.39 -10.83
#